data_f4c05221f4434040866fc13911516f0a
#
_entry.id   f4c05221f4434040866fc13911516f0a
#
_cell.length_a   1.000
_cell.length_b   1.000
_cell.length_c   1.000
_cell.angle_alpha   90.00
_cell.angle_beta   90.00
_cell.angle_gamma   90.00
#
_symmetry.space_group_name_H-M   'P 1'
#
loop_
_entity.id
_entity.type
_entity.pdbx_description
1 polymer ?
#
loop_
_entity_poly.entity_id
_entity_poly.type
_entity_poly.pdbx_seq_one_letter_code
_entity_poly.pdbx_strand_id
1 'polypeptide(L)'
;RLQEFYNAYTNMIFTRKWLRIYLYSGLKGLDINRWYVGVVQDEILTRVIGECRHEAGLPSHNKPTAAELEMAWVFHSGIFYYGVRKYIYESPVLEDKEQMISDALDAFLAGYEKVFGSAVNLPRAPVKAVG
;
A
#
# COMPACT_ATOMS: atom_id res chain seq x y z
N ARG A 1 0.83 -9.23 -11.58
CA ARG A 1 -0.40 -9.51 -10.77
C ARG A 1 -0.76 -8.35 -9.86
N LEU A 2 0.18 -7.80 -9.09
CA LEU A 2 -0.09 -6.62 -8.28
C LEU A 2 -0.42 -5.41 -9.15
N GLN A 3 0.25 -5.26 -10.28
CA GLN A 3 -0.06 -4.17 -11.20
C GLN A 3 -1.49 -4.27 -11.74
N GLU A 4 -1.90 -5.45 -12.16
CA GLU A 4 -3.28 -5.68 -12.63
C GLU A 4 -4.29 -5.37 -11.53
N PHE A 5 -3.99 -5.82 -10.31
CA PHE A 5 -4.83 -5.53 -9.15
C PHE A 5 -4.96 -4.03 -8.90
N TYR A 6 -3.83 -3.30 -8.86
CA TYR A 6 -3.86 -1.87 -8.60
C TYR A 6 -4.47 -1.07 -9.75
N ASN A 7 -4.29 -1.52 -11.00
CA ASN A 7 -4.96 -0.91 -12.13
C ASN A 7 -6.49 -1.02 -11.98
N ALA A 8 -6.99 -2.19 -11.66
CA ALA A 8 -8.42 -2.42 -11.45
C ALA A 8 -8.94 -1.66 -10.23
N TYR A 9 -8.20 -1.71 -9.13
CA TYR A 9 -8.56 -1.03 -7.89
C TYR A 9 -8.65 0.49 -8.08
N THR A 10 -7.63 1.08 -8.70
CA THR A 10 -7.63 2.53 -8.94
C THR A 10 -8.67 2.96 -9.97
N ASN A 11 -8.96 2.13 -10.97
CA ASN A 11 -10.06 2.41 -11.90
C ASN A 11 -11.41 2.51 -11.18
N MET A 12 -11.58 1.75 -10.10
CA MET A 12 -12.81 1.77 -9.32
C MET A 12 -12.90 2.98 -8.41
N ILE A 13 -11.80 3.32 -7.70
CA ILE A 13 -11.83 4.37 -6.66
C ILE A 13 -11.44 5.75 -7.16
N PHE A 14 -10.74 5.86 -8.30
CA PHE A 14 -10.24 7.15 -8.78
C PHE A 14 -11.31 7.89 -9.55
N THR A 15 -12.30 8.35 -8.82
CA THR A 15 -13.28 9.33 -9.29
C THR A 15 -13.36 10.44 -8.26
N ARG A 16 -13.65 11.65 -8.71
CA ARG A 16 -13.83 12.78 -7.81
C ARG A 16 -14.92 12.51 -6.78
N LYS A 17 -16.03 11.91 -7.22
CA LYS A 17 -17.17 11.61 -6.35
C LYS A 17 -16.78 10.65 -5.23
N TRP A 18 -16.16 9.52 -5.58
CA TRP A 18 -15.77 8.50 -4.60
C TRP A 18 -14.76 9.08 -3.59
N LEU A 19 -13.71 9.76 -4.09
CA LEU A 19 -12.67 10.34 -3.25
C LEU A 19 -13.23 11.41 -2.31
N ARG A 20 -14.10 12.26 -2.80
CA ARG A 20 -14.72 13.30 -1.96
C ARG A 20 -15.55 12.67 -0.84
N ILE A 21 -16.38 11.70 -1.16
CA ILE A 21 -17.21 11.01 -0.18
C ILE A 21 -16.33 10.32 0.87
N TYR A 22 -15.32 9.61 0.42
CA TYR A 22 -14.42 8.88 1.32
C TYR A 22 -13.66 9.81 2.25
N LEU A 23 -13.04 10.87 1.72
CA LEU A 23 -12.27 11.82 2.51
C LEU A 23 -13.18 12.60 3.46
N TYR A 24 -14.33 13.06 2.98
CA TYR A 24 -15.26 13.82 3.79
C TYR A 24 -15.81 12.98 4.95
N SER A 25 -16.22 11.76 4.70
CA SER A 25 -16.69 10.86 5.74
C SER A 25 -15.61 10.56 6.77
N GLY A 26 -14.34 10.42 6.32
CA GLY A 26 -13.20 10.24 7.22
C GLY A 26 -12.98 11.44 8.13
N LEU A 27 -13.07 12.64 7.58
CA LEU A 27 -12.97 13.87 8.36
C LEU A 27 -14.12 14.01 9.38
N LYS A 28 -15.26 13.45 9.08
CA LYS A 28 -16.39 13.36 10.02
C LYS A 28 -16.22 12.28 11.08
N GLY A 29 -15.21 11.43 10.97
CA GLY A 29 -14.96 10.37 11.92
C GLY A 29 -15.94 9.22 11.86
N LEU A 30 -16.51 8.94 10.67
CA LEU A 30 -17.46 7.85 10.52
C LEU A 30 -16.78 6.49 10.60
N ASP A 31 -17.43 5.53 11.22
CA ASP A 31 -16.89 4.18 11.44
C ASP A 31 -16.60 3.42 10.16
N ILE A 32 -17.30 3.73 9.07
CA ILE A 32 -17.08 3.07 7.79
C ILE A 32 -15.65 3.27 7.26
N ASN A 33 -15.04 4.42 7.52
CA ASN A 33 -13.66 4.67 7.14
C ASN A 33 -12.69 3.79 7.91
N ARG A 34 -12.92 3.63 9.20
CA ARG A 34 -12.10 2.75 10.06
C ARG A 34 -12.23 1.30 9.62
N TRP A 35 -13.45 0.87 9.32
CA TRP A 35 -13.70 -0.45 8.79
C TRP A 35 -12.97 -0.67 7.46
N TYR A 36 -13.06 0.29 6.55
CA TYR A 36 -12.43 0.21 5.23
C TYR A 36 -10.89 0.16 5.35
N VAL A 37 -10.30 0.94 6.24
CA VAL A 37 -8.85 0.90 6.52
C VAL A 37 -8.44 -0.50 6.98
N GLY A 38 -9.23 -1.12 7.84
CA GLY A 38 -9.00 -2.49 8.27
C GLY A 38 -9.06 -3.50 7.12
N VAL A 39 -10.03 -3.35 6.22
CA VAL A 39 -10.14 -4.20 5.02
C VAL A 39 -8.93 -4.02 4.11
N VAL A 40 -8.49 -2.79 3.88
CA VAL A 40 -7.29 -2.51 3.08
C VAL A 40 -6.09 -3.22 3.69
N GLN A 41 -5.88 -3.10 4.99
CA GLN A 41 -4.75 -3.74 5.65
C GLN A 41 -4.80 -5.26 5.53
N ASP A 42 -5.93 -5.86 5.86
CA ASP A 42 -6.05 -7.32 5.96
C ASP A 42 -6.11 -8.00 4.60
N GLU A 43 -6.74 -7.36 3.61
CA GLU A 43 -6.95 -7.98 2.30
C GLU A 43 -5.95 -7.53 1.23
N ILE A 44 -5.49 -6.29 1.29
CA ILE A 44 -4.61 -5.72 0.26
C ILE A 44 -3.16 -5.73 0.70
N LEU A 45 -2.86 -5.12 1.85
CA LEU A 45 -1.47 -4.94 2.25
C LEU A 45 -0.78 -6.25 2.62
N THR A 46 -1.49 -7.19 3.22
CA THR A 46 -0.94 -8.54 3.49
C THR A 46 -0.58 -9.23 2.19
N ARG A 47 -1.40 -9.07 1.16
CA ARG A 47 -1.12 -9.62 -0.17
C ARG A 47 0.10 -8.94 -0.80
N VAL A 48 0.21 -7.62 -0.70
CA VAL A 48 1.37 -6.88 -1.20
C VAL A 48 2.65 -7.40 -0.56
N ILE A 49 2.65 -7.56 0.75
CA ILE A 49 3.83 -8.07 1.48
C ILE A 49 4.14 -9.51 1.07
N GLY A 50 3.12 -10.36 0.92
CA GLY A 50 3.31 -11.72 0.45
C GLY A 50 3.99 -11.79 -0.91
N GLU A 51 3.57 -10.96 -1.85
CA GLU A 51 4.20 -10.87 -3.17
C GLU A 51 5.63 -10.32 -3.09
N CYS A 52 5.87 -9.33 -2.24
CA CYS A 52 7.22 -8.78 -2.03
C CYS A 52 8.16 -9.83 -1.47
N ARG A 53 7.72 -10.59 -0.49
CA ARG A 53 8.51 -11.70 0.08
C ARG A 53 8.79 -12.76 -0.96
N HIS A 54 7.79 -13.12 -1.76
CA HIS A 54 7.95 -14.10 -2.83
C HIS A 54 9.01 -13.67 -3.84
N GLU A 55 8.92 -12.41 -4.32
CA GLU A 55 9.89 -11.86 -5.27
C GLU A 55 11.32 -11.78 -4.69
N ALA A 56 11.43 -11.55 -3.39
CA ALA A 56 12.72 -11.48 -2.71
C ALA A 56 13.25 -12.87 -2.31
N GLY A 57 12.53 -13.95 -2.61
CA GLY A 57 12.92 -15.31 -2.21
C GLY A 57 12.81 -15.56 -0.72
N LEU A 58 11.93 -14.84 -0.02
CA LEU A 58 11.74 -14.92 1.43
C LEU A 58 10.51 -15.76 1.79
N PRO A 59 10.47 -16.36 3.01
CA PRO A 59 9.26 -17.07 3.43
C PRO A 59 8.04 -16.17 3.46
N SER A 60 6.96 -16.56 2.79
CA SER A 60 5.75 -15.76 2.66
C SER A 60 4.61 -16.22 3.55
N HIS A 61 4.80 -17.32 4.29
CA HIS A 61 3.76 -17.93 5.13
C HIS A 61 3.63 -17.32 6.54
N ASN A 62 4.62 -16.56 6.97
CA ASN A 62 4.59 -15.90 8.27
C ASN A 62 3.76 -14.61 8.20
N LYS A 63 3.15 -14.25 9.33
CA LYS A 63 2.47 -12.97 9.44
C LYS A 63 3.41 -11.81 9.11
N PRO A 64 2.91 -10.79 8.40
CA PRO A 64 3.68 -9.57 8.22
C PRO A 64 4.06 -8.93 9.57
N THR A 65 5.25 -8.36 9.64
CA THR A 65 5.65 -7.58 10.80
C THR A 65 4.97 -6.20 10.78
N ALA A 66 4.93 -5.53 11.92
CA ALA A 66 4.40 -4.17 11.99
C ALA A 66 5.16 -3.21 11.06
N ALA A 67 6.48 -3.38 10.97
CA ALA A 67 7.30 -2.55 10.08
C ALA A 67 6.99 -2.79 8.61
N GLU A 68 6.79 -4.04 8.21
CA GLU A 68 6.37 -4.37 6.84
C GLU A 68 5.02 -3.76 6.51
N LEU A 69 4.05 -3.87 7.43
CA LEU A 69 2.72 -3.29 7.24
C LEU A 69 2.80 -1.77 7.09
N GLU A 70 3.60 -1.11 7.90
CA GLU A 70 3.72 0.35 7.82
C GLU A 70 4.32 0.79 6.49
N MET A 71 5.34 0.08 6.00
CA MET A 71 5.91 0.39 4.69
C MET A 71 4.94 0.08 3.54
N ALA A 72 4.14 -0.97 3.68
CA ALA A 72 3.08 -1.24 2.70
C ALA A 72 2.02 -0.13 2.71
N TRP A 73 1.70 0.44 3.86
CA TRP A 73 0.84 1.62 3.96
C TRP A 73 1.45 2.82 3.23
N VAL A 74 2.74 3.07 3.38
CA VAL A 74 3.42 4.17 2.66
C VAL A 74 3.28 3.98 1.15
N PHE A 75 3.51 2.78 0.66
CA PHE A 75 3.36 2.44 -0.74
C PHE A 75 1.91 2.66 -1.23
N HIS A 76 0.96 2.07 -0.54
CA HIS A 76 -0.46 2.15 -0.90
C HIS A 76 -0.97 3.60 -0.84
N SER A 77 -0.58 4.33 0.21
CA SER A 77 -0.97 5.73 0.39
C SER A 77 -0.40 6.64 -0.70
N GLY A 78 0.79 6.34 -1.19
CA GLY A 78 1.38 7.08 -2.30
C GLY A 78 0.55 6.95 -3.58
N ILE A 79 0.09 5.74 -3.89
CA ILE A 79 -0.81 5.51 -5.03
C ILE A 79 -2.15 6.23 -4.81
N PHE A 80 -2.71 6.10 -3.61
CA PHE A 80 -3.96 6.76 -3.26
C PHE A 80 -3.85 8.28 -3.39
N TYR A 81 -2.75 8.86 -2.91
CA TYR A 81 -2.55 10.31 -2.94
C TYR A 81 -2.36 10.85 -4.35
N TYR A 82 -1.87 10.02 -5.29
CA TYR A 82 -1.89 10.39 -6.71
C TYR A 82 -3.32 10.75 -7.15
N GLY A 83 -4.29 9.92 -6.76
CA GLY A 83 -5.70 10.19 -7.07
C GLY A 83 -6.21 11.46 -6.39
N VAL A 84 -5.82 11.69 -5.13
CA VAL A 84 -6.20 12.90 -4.40
C VAL A 84 -5.65 14.15 -5.10
N ARG A 85 -4.38 14.13 -5.50
CA ARG A 85 -3.78 15.26 -6.23
C ARG A 85 -4.50 15.52 -7.55
N LYS A 86 -4.85 14.48 -8.28
CA LYS A 86 -5.49 14.60 -9.59
C LYS A 86 -6.95 15.05 -9.48
N TYR A 87 -7.72 14.36 -8.66
CA TYR A 87 -9.19 14.50 -8.67
C TYR A 87 -9.73 15.48 -7.62
N ILE A 88 -9.00 15.68 -6.53
CA ILE A 88 -9.43 16.61 -5.46
C ILE A 88 -8.76 17.97 -5.63
N TYR A 89 -7.43 17.97 -5.76
CA TYR A 89 -6.69 19.23 -5.87
C TYR A 89 -6.55 19.73 -7.31
N GLU A 90 -6.91 18.91 -8.29
CA GLU A 90 -6.80 19.25 -9.71
C GLU A 90 -5.39 19.75 -10.08
N SER A 91 -4.38 19.17 -9.43
CA SER A 91 -2.99 19.51 -9.69
C SER A 91 -2.40 18.63 -10.81
N PRO A 92 -1.34 19.09 -11.47
CA PRO A 92 -0.69 18.27 -12.49
C PRO A 92 -0.14 16.98 -11.89
N VAL A 93 -0.36 15.87 -12.63
CA VAL A 93 0.21 14.55 -12.31
C VAL A 93 0.71 13.92 -13.59
N LEU A 94 1.50 12.86 -13.48
CA LEU A 94 1.83 12.02 -14.62
C LEU A 94 0.53 11.44 -15.20
N GLU A 95 0.25 11.70 -16.49
CA GLU A 95 -1.02 11.29 -17.10
C GLU A 95 -1.16 9.78 -17.20
N ASP A 96 -0.06 9.07 -17.44
CA ASP A 96 -0.08 7.61 -17.53
C ASP A 96 -0.11 6.99 -16.14
N LYS A 97 -1.32 6.76 -15.63
CA LYS A 97 -1.54 6.15 -14.31
C LYS A 97 -0.93 4.75 -14.23
N GLU A 98 -1.03 3.96 -15.28
CA GLU A 98 -0.50 2.60 -15.29
C GLU A 98 1.03 2.62 -15.19
N GLN A 99 1.69 3.57 -15.83
CA GLN A 99 3.13 3.77 -15.69
C GLN A 99 3.49 4.16 -14.26
N MET A 100 2.73 5.05 -13.65
CA MET A 100 2.95 5.43 -12.24
C MET A 100 2.88 4.21 -11.32
N ILE A 101 1.87 3.37 -11.50
CA ILE A 101 1.69 2.16 -10.68
C ILE A 101 2.85 1.19 -10.90
N SER A 102 3.26 0.98 -12.17
CA SER A 102 4.38 0.11 -12.51
C SER A 102 5.68 0.59 -11.85
N ASP A 103 5.97 1.86 -11.93
CA ASP A 103 7.17 2.44 -11.34
C ASP A 103 7.14 2.35 -9.80
N ALA A 104 5.99 2.62 -9.22
CA ALA A 104 5.81 2.53 -7.76
C ALA A 104 6.03 1.10 -7.26
N LEU A 105 5.51 0.11 -7.99
CA LEU A 105 5.72 -1.30 -7.64
C LEU A 105 7.18 -1.70 -7.76
N ASP A 106 7.84 -1.33 -8.85
CA ASP A 106 9.26 -1.66 -9.04
C ASP A 106 10.13 -1.03 -7.96
N ALA A 107 9.88 0.23 -7.63
CA ALA A 107 10.61 0.93 -6.58
C ALA A 107 10.36 0.30 -5.20
N PHE A 108 9.12 -0.09 -4.91
CA PHE A 108 8.77 -0.72 -3.64
C PHE A 108 9.40 -2.11 -3.51
N LEU A 109 9.34 -2.92 -4.56
CA LEU A 109 9.94 -4.26 -4.55
C LEU A 109 11.45 -4.19 -4.33
N ALA A 110 12.14 -3.31 -5.04
CA ALA A 110 13.59 -3.12 -4.87
C ALA A 110 13.93 -2.61 -3.47
N GLY A 111 13.18 -1.63 -2.98
CA GLY A 111 13.37 -1.08 -1.64
C GLY A 111 13.03 -2.05 -0.54
N TYR A 112 11.99 -2.87 -0.73
CA TYR A 112 11.58 -3.89 0.21
C TYR A 112 12.70 -4.89 0.49
N GLU A 113 13.30 -5.41 -0.55
CA GLU A 113 14.42 -6.37 -0.42
C GLU A 113 15.58 -5.72 0.33
N LYS A 114 15.91 -4.49 0.03
CA LYS A 114 16.97 -3.76 0.70
C LYS A 114 16.70 -3.56 2.18
N VAL A 115 15.47 -3.21 2.53
CA VAL A 115 15.11 -2.87 3.93
C VAL A 115 14.87 -4.13 4.75
N PHE A 116 14.19 -5.13 4.19
CA PHE A 116 13.72 -6.29 4.95
C PHE A 116 14.43 -7.59 4.60
N GLY A 117 15.15 -7.67 3.47
CA GLY A 117 15.69 -8.91 2.95
C GLY A 117 16.57 -9.65 3.94
N SER A 118 17.58 -9.00 4.50
CA SER A 118 18.48 -9.60 5.49
C SER A 118 17.81 -9.81 6.85
N ALA A 119 16.85 -8.97 7.19
CA ALA A 119 16.16 -8.99 8.48
C ALA A 119 15.17 -10.15 8.61
N VAL A 120 14.58 -10.62 7.52
CA VAL A 120 13.62 -11.74 7.51
C VAL A 120 14.35 -13.07 7.51
N ASN A 121 15.60 -13.12 6.99
CA ASN A 121 16.41 -14.33 6.87
C ASN A 121 17.30 -14.62 8.07
N LEU A 122 17.50 -13.67 8.97
CA LEU A 122 18.37 -13.87 10.12
C LEU A 122 17.54 -14.24 11.36
N PRO A 123 18.01 -15.22 12.17
CA PRO A 123 17.40 -15.43 13.48
C PRO A 123 17.52 -14.16 14.27
N ARG A 124 16.39 -13.58 14.64
CA ARG A 124 16.37 -12.36 15.42
C ARG A 124 16.30 -12.66 16.90
N ALA A 125 17.12 -11.95 17.67
CA ALA A 125 16.82 -11.73 19.07
C ALA A 125 15.43 -11.07 19.16
N PRO A 126 14.61 -11.39 20.20
CA PRO A 126 13.30 -10.78 20.36
C PRO A 126 13.47 -9.26 20.40
N VAL A 127 12.79 -8.60 19.45
CA VAL A 127 12.79 -7.15 19.40
C VAL A 127 12.00 -6.67 20.60
N LYS A 128 12.64 -5.86 21.43
CA LYS A 128 11.93 -5.15 22.49
C LYS A 128 10.85 -4.32 21.81
N ALA A 129 9.60 -4.51 22.22
CA ALA A 129 8.53 -3.64 21.78
C ALA A 129 8.93 -2.20 22.11
N VAL A 130 9.20 -1.42 21.07
CA VAL A 130 9.34 0.02 21.22
C VAL A 130 7.91 0.52 21.30
N GLY A 131 7.60 1.01 22.44
CA GLY A 131 6.28 1.55 22.73
C GLY A 131 5.82 2.60 21.73
#